data_a89d6f281be9fd199f08d52eee7bcdcf
#
_entry.id   a89d6f281be9fd199f08d52eee7bcdcf
#
_cell.length_a   1.000
_cell.length_b   1.000
_cell.length_c   1.000
_cell.angle_alpha   90.00
_cell.angle_beta   90.00
_cell.angle_gamma   90.00
#
_symmetry.space_group_name_H-M   'P 1'
#
loop_
_entity.id
_entity.type
_entity.pdbx_description
1 polymer ?
#
loop_
_entity_poly.entity_id
_entity_poly.type
_entity_poly.pdbx_seq_one_letter_code
_entity_poly.pdbx_strand_id
1 'polypeptide(L)'
;MCIRDRLKLVFEDYEADSGDKAVNAYNTLKDQGMQIFLGTVTTGSCLAVVDKSKQDNIFQFTPSASAQDVIANDNCFQICFTDPNQGKASADYIADNKVATKIGVIYDSSDAYSSGIYNAFKTEAAAKGLELVSEQSFTKDSKTDFSAQIADCKNKGAELVFLPIYHQQASLILTQSKNAGFAPKFFGCDGLDGLTSIKNFDTSLAEGVMLLTPFAADSKDQATQDFVKAYKAAYNDETPNQFAADAYDGVKILAKLIESQKITGDMSASDICEKLKAGITAADFSYDGLTGTGLKWNANGEVSKSPKAVVIKDGNYAALDN
;
A
#
# COMPACT_ATOMS: atom_id res chain seq x y z
N MET A 1 -4.97 15.61 25.21
CA MET A 1 -5.26 16.87 24.49
C MET A 1 -5.99 16.52 23.21
N CYS A 2 -7.13 17.13 22.91
CA CYS A 2 -7.96 16.73 21.77
C CYS A 2 -7.35 17.27 20.48
N ILE A 3 -6.99 16.41 19.52
CA ILE A 3 -6.43 16.80 18.21
C ILE A 3 -7.44 17.66 17.43
N ARG A 4 -8.74 17.48 17.66
CA ARG A 4 -9.83 18.15 16.94
C ARG A 4 -9.79 19.68 16.97
N ASP A 5 -9.19 20.26 17.98
CA ASP A 5 -9.15 21.72 18.15
C ASP A 5 -7.94 22.37 17.44
N ARG A 6 -7.04 21.58 16.83
CA ARG A 6 -5.77 22.05 16.27
C ARG A 6 -5.54 21.68 14.81
N LEU A 7 -6.19 20.65 14.31
CA LEU A 7 -6.08 20.20 12.92
C LEU A 7 -7.44 20.33 12.24
N LYS A 8 -7.48 21.09 11.15
CA LYS A 8 -8.60 21.11 10.22
C LYS A 8 -8.30 20.10 9.13
N LEU A 9 -9.09 19.02 9.03
CA LEU A 9 -9.00 18.08 7.93
C LEU A 9 -9.93 18.55 6.79
N VAL A 10 -9.38 18.59 5.59
CA VAL A 10 -10.09 18.88 4.36
C VAL A 10 -9.83 17.73 3.40
N PHE A 11 -10.85 17.23 2.74
CA PHE A 11 -10.79 16.05 1.89
C PHE A 11 -11.19 16.38 0.47
N GLU A 12 -10.42 15.84 -0.49
CA GLU A 12 -10.75 15.83 -1.92
C GLU A 12 -10.60 14.40 -2.45
N ASP A 13 -11.60 13.95 -3.19
CA ASP A 13 -11.55 12.65 -3.89
C ASP A 13 -10.93 12.86 -5.27
N TYR A 14 -9.92 12.06 -5.60
CA TYR A 14 -9.20 12.14 -6.87
C TYR A 14 -9.43 10.91 -7.77
N GLU A 15 -10.31 9.98 -7.37
CA GLU A 15 -10.57 8.74 -8.11
C GLU A 15 -9.26 8.03 -8.52
N ALA A 16 -8.74 7.18 -7.67
CA ALA A 16 -7.36 6.64 -7.57
C ALA A 16 -6.55 6.38 -8.88
N ASP A 17 -7.21 6.16 -10.02
CA ASP A 17 -6.54 5.81 -11.29
C ASP A 17 -6.17 7.01 -12.18
N SER A 18 -6.35 8.25 -11.71
CA SER A 18 -6.18 9.44 -12.56
C SER A 18 -5.18 10.43 -11.99
N GLY A 19 -4.00 10.51 -12.60
CA GLY A 19 -3.01 11.54 -12.27
C GLY A 19 -3.54 12.97 -12.43
N ASP A 20 -4.32 13.25 -13.48
CA ASP A 20 -4.91 14.58 -13.72
C ASP A 20 -5.88 14.96 -12.61
N LYS A 21 -6.71 14.02 -12.15
CA LYS A 21 -7.64 14.26 -11.04
C LYS A 21 -6.89 14.49 -9.74
N ALA A 22 -5.81 13.75 -9.48
CA ALA A 22 -4.96 13.95 -8.31
C ALA A 22 -4.33 15.36 -8.31
N VAL A 23 -3.85 15.82 -9.47
CA VAL A 23 -3.34 17.19 -9.65
C VAL A 23 -4.41 18.24 -9.39
N ASN A 24 -5.63 18.03 -9.88
CA ASN A 24 -6.74 18.95 -9.65
C ASN A 24 -7.14 18.99 -8.17
N ALA A 25 -7.25 17.83 -7.51
CA ALA A 25 -7.54 17.74 -6.09
C ALA A 25 -6.45 18.44 -5.24
N TYR A 26 -5.17 18.22 -5.56
CA TYR A 26 -4.07 18.92 -4.91
C TYR A 26 -4.19 20.44 -5.04
N ASN A 27 -4.45 20.96 -6.25
CA ASN A 27 -4.61 22.39 -6.47
C ASN A 27 -5.81 22.95 -5.69
N THR A 28 -6.94 22.23 -5.68
CA THR A 28 -8.13 22.62 -4.90
C THR A 28 -7.80 22.72 -3.40
N LEU A 29 -7.10 21.73 -2.84
CA LEU A 29 -6.69 21.77 -1.44
C LEU A 29 -5.72 22.91 -1.17
N LYS A 30 -4.78 23.19 -2.07
CA LYS A 30 -3.84 24.30 -1.96
C LYS A 30 -4.59 25.65 -1.94
N ASP A 31 -5.56 25.85 -2.83
CA ASP A 31 -6.36 27.07 -2.87
C ASP A 31 -7.22 27.27 -1.61
N GLN A 32 -7.54 26.18 -0.92
CA GLN A 32 -8.21 26.17 0.38
C GLN A 32 -7.25 26.40 1.57
N GLY A 33 -5.96 26.63 1.32
CA GLY A 33 -4.95 26.94 2.32
C GLY A 33 -4.31 25.72 2.96
N MET A 34 -4.15 24.61 2.21
CA MET A 34 -3.46 23.41 2.68
C MET A 34 -2.03 23.75 3.14
N GLN A 35 -1.69 23.32 4.36
CA GLN A 35 -0.35 23.50 4.94
C GLN A 35 0.43 22.19 5.02
N ILE A 36 -0.26 21.05 5.09
CA ILE A 36 0.31 19.70 5.14
C ILE A 36 -0.54 18.82 4.21
N PHE A 37 0.11 18.02 3.39
CA PHE A 37 -0.55 17.13 2.45
C PHE A 37 -0.42 15.66 2.90
N LEU A 38 -1.52 15.06 3.36
CA LEU A 38 -1.61 13.61 3.62
C LEU A 38 -2.24 12.94 2.39
N GLY A 39 -1.41 12.37 1.53
CA GLY A 39 -1.86 11.80 0.25
C GLY A 39 -0.73 11.81 -0.80
N THR A 40 -0.94 11.26 -1.99
CA THR A 40 -2.11 10.44 -2.34
C THR A 40 -1.91 8.98 -1.90
N VAL A 41 -2.89 8.11 -2.13
CA VAL A 41 -2.84 6.72 -1.66
C VAL A 41 -2.09 5.81 -2.64
N THR A 42 -2.35 5.93 -3.94
CA THR A 42 -1.76 5.07 -4.98
C THR A 42 -0.51 5.70 -5.60
N THR A 43 0.44 4.86 -6.03
CA THR A 43 1.72 5.29 -6.63
C THR A 43 1.52 6.19 -7.84
N GLY A 44 0.72 5.80 -8.82
CA GLY A 44 0.54 6.58 -10.05
C GLY A 44 0.01 7.98 -9.80
N SER A 45 -0.98 8.13 -8.91
CA SER A 45 -1.52 9.43 -8.51
C SER A 45 -0.51 10.24 -7.68
N CYS A 46 0.31 9.59 -6.86
CA CYS A 46 1.34 10.25 -6.06
C CYS A 46 2.44 10.83 -6.94
N LEU A 47 2.93 10.08 -7.92
CA LEU A 47 3.93 10.54 -8.89
C LEU A 47 3.45 11.78 -9.69
N ALA A 48 2.14 11.92 -9.90
CA ALA A 48 1.59 13.09 -10.58
C ALA A 48 1.65 14.38 -9.74
N VAL A 49 1.78 14.30 -8.41
CA VAL A 49 1.70 15.45 -7.50
C VAL A 49 3.00 15.73 -6.73
N VAL A 50 3.95 14.80 -6.63
CA VAL A 50 5.16 14.97 -5.79
C VAL A 50 6.02 16.16 -6.21
N ASP A 51 6.14 16.45 -7.50
CA ASP A 51 6.89 17.61 -7.98
C ASP A 51 6.18 18.94 -7.68
N LYS A 52 4.84 18.91 -7.66
CA LYS A 52 4.06 20.10 -7.27
C LYS A 52 4.21 20.40 -5.78
N SER A 53 4.07 19.39 -4.94
CA SER A 53 4.28 19.54 -3.49
C SER A 53 5.70 20.02 -3.18
N LYS A 54 6.70 19.57 -3.97
CA LYS A 54 8.09 20.04 -3.86
C LYS A 54 8.23 21.50 -4.26
N GLN A 55 7.66 21.91 -5.39
CA GLN A 55 7.69 23.31 -5.85
C GLN A 55 7.04 24.26 -4.84
N ASP A 56 5.97 23.82 -4.19
CA ASP A 56 5.26 24.57 -3.18
C ASP A 56 5.89 24.48 -1.79
N ASN A 57 6.90 23.64 -1.61
CA ASN A 57 7.52 23.27 -0.34
C ASN A 57 6.49 22.91 0.75
N ILE A 58 5.53 22.05 0.37
CA ILE A 58 4.52 21.49 1.26
C ILE A 58 4.97 20.09 1.70
N PHE A 59 4.96 19.81 3.00
CA PHE A 59 5.25 18.46 3.51
C PHE A 59 4.20 17.48 3.00
N GLN A 60 4.65 16.47 2.26
CA GLN A 60 3.81 15.40 1.76
C GLN A 60 4.06 14.11 2.53
N PHE A 61 2.99 13.48 3.00
CA PHE A 61 3.04 12.22 3.70
C PHE A 61 2.08 11.24 3.04
N THR A 62 2.63 10.29 2.26
CA THR A 62 1.78 9.32 1.57
C THR A 62 1.48 8.10 2.45
N PRO A 63 0.20 7.71 2.60
CA PRO A 63 -0.15 6.54 3.38
C PRO A 63 0.33 5.24 2.75
N SER A 64 0.24 5.10 1.42
CA SER A 64 0.42 3.80 0.76
C SER A 64 1.12 3.85 -0.60
N ALA A 65 1.37 5.02 -1.20
CA ALA A 65 2.15 5.08 -2.44
C ALA A 65 3.59 4.61 -2.18
N SER A 66 3.96 3.46 -2.74
CA SER A 66 5.11 2.65 -2.29
C SER A 66 6.30 2.64 -3.26
N ALA A 67 6.17 3.17 -4.49
CA ALA A 67 7.32 3.30 -5.38
C ALA A 67 8.39 4.22 -4.78
N GLN A 68 9.66 3.90 -5.01
CA GLN A 68 10.78 4.73 -4.51
C GLN A 68 10.78 6.14 -5.09
N ASP A 69 10.31 6.30 -6.32
CA ASP A 69 10.26 7.60 -6.98
C ASP A 69 9.30 8.59 -6.30
N VAL A 70 8.33 8.13 -5.50
CA VAL A 70 7.45 9.04 -4.74
C VAL A 70 8.18 9.78 -3.63
N ILE A 71 9.30 9.25 -3.14
CA ILE A 71 10.16 9.86 -2.13
C ILE A 71 11.49 10.38 -2.72
N ALA A 72 11.56 10.59 -4.03
CA ALA A 72 12.73 11.19 -4.66
C ALA A 72 12.95 12.66 -4.22
N ASN A 73 11.88 13.34 -3.83
CA ASN A 73 11.92 14.69 -3.29
C ASN A 73 11.97 14.66 -1.75
N ASP A 74 12.81 15.50 -1.15
CA ASP A 74 13.09 15.54 0.30
C ASP A 74 11.93 16.03 1.18
N ASN A 75 10.79 16.42 0.59
CA ASN A 75 9.58 16.84 1.29
C ASN A 75 8.49 15.77 1.31
N CYS A 76 8.70 14.62 0.65
CA CYS A 76 7.75 13.52 0.61
C CYS A 76 8.26 12.33 1.43
N PHE A 77 7.41 11.80 2.29
CA PHE A 77 7.69 10.67 3.17
C PHE A 77 6.61 9.60 3.03
N GLN A 78 7.00 8.33 3.15
CA GLN A 78 6.09 7.18 3.08
C GLN A 78 5.71 6.69 4.49
N ILE A 79 4.46 6.23 4.65
CA ILE A 79 4.02 5.45 5.81
C ILE A 79 4.11 3.96 5.51
N CYS A 80 3.90 3.55 4.26
CA CYS A 80 4.02 2.18 3.78
C CYS A 80 5.48 1.76 3.55
N PHE A 81 5.71 0.48 3.41
CA PHE A 81 6.99 -0.08 2.93
C PHE A 81 7.13 0.08 1.41
N THR A 82 8.36 0.10 0.91
CA THR A 82 8.64 0.35 -0.52
C THR A 82 8.34 -0.86 -1.42
N ASP A 83 8.11 -0.62 -2.72
CA ASP A 83 7.94 -1.69 -3.72
C ASP A 83 9.09 -2.70 -3.74
N PRO A 84 10.38 -2.29 -3.71
CA PRO A 84 11.47 -3.24 -3.60
C PRO A 84 11.39 -4.12 -2.35
N ASN A 85 10.97 -3.57 -1.21
CA ASN A 85 10.80 -4.34 0.01
C ASN A 85 9.64 -5.34 -0.11
N GLN A 86 8.55 -4.98 -0.78
CA GLN A 86 7.44 -5.89 -1.04
C GLN A 86 7.86 -7.05 -1.94
N GLY A 87 8.51 -6.75 -3.07
CA GLY A 87 8.97 -7.76 -4.02
C GLY A 87 9.95 -8.74 -3.37
N LYS A 88 10.95 -8.21 -2.68
CA LYS A 88 11.93 -9.02 -1.96
C LYS A 88 11.28 -9.88 -0.88
N ALA A 89 10.50 -9.30 0.02
CA ALA A 89 9.85 -10.03 1.10
C ALA A 89 8.87 -11.10 0.60
N SER A 90 8.21 -10.88 -0.55
CA SER A 90 7.36 -11.89 -1.18
C SER A 90 8.15 -13.11 -1.64
N ALA A 91 9.28 -12.90 -2.31
CA ALA A 91 10.14 -14.01 -2.75
C ALA A 91 10.76 -14.75 -1.55
N ASP A 92 11.24 -14.00 -0.54
CA ASP A 92 11.76 -14.56 0.71
C ASP A 92 10.69 -15.45 1.38
N TYR A 93 9.47 -14.93 1.55
CA TYR A 93 8.38 -15.67 2.19
C TYR A 93 8.02 -16.95 1.43
N ILE A 94 7.87 -16.87 0.10
CA ILE A 94 7.51 -18.02 -0.73
C ILE A 94 8.58 -19.12 -0.63
N ALA A 95 9.86 -18.74 -0.69
CA ALA A 95 10.98 -19.68 -0.65
C ALA A 95 11.18 -20.28 0.75
N ASP A 96 11.27 -19.42 1.77
CA ASP A 96 11.61 -19.84 3.14
C ASP A 96 10.50 -20.73 3.75
N ASN A 97 9.22 -20.45 3.41
CA ASN A 97 8.08 -21.27 3.83
C ASN A 97 7.72 -22.38 2.83
N LYS A 98 8.52 -22.59 1.77
CA LYS A 98 8.30 -23.63 0.75
C LYS A 98 6.88 -23.63 0.19
N VAL A 99 6.33 -22.44 -0.04
CA VAL A 99 4.95 -22.28 -0.51
C VAL A 99 4.77 -22.88 -1.91
N ALA A 100 5.74 -22.62 -2.80
CA ALA A 100 5.81 -23.15 -4.15
C ALA A 100 7.25 -23.06 -4.67
N THR A 101 7.56 -23.79 -5.75
CA THR A 101 8.84 -23.71 -6.47
C THR A 101 8.70 -23.16 -7.88
N LYS A 102 7.56 -23.40 -8.53
CA LYS A 102 7.25 -22.93 -9.89
C LYS A 102 6.25 -21.79 -9.84
N ILE A 103 6.72 -20.61 -10.19
CA ILE A 103 5.98 -19.36 -10.02
C ILE A 103 5.56 -18.81 -11.40
N GLY A 104 4.27 -18.54 -11.57
CA GLY A 104 3.78 -17.64 -12.59
C GLY A 104 3.69 -16.22 -12.03
N VAL A 105 3.89 -15.22 -12.87
CA VAL A 105 3.70 -13.82 -12.50
C VAL A 105 2.75 -13.17 -13.50
N ILE A 106 1.77 -12.39 -13.00
CA ILE A 106 0.92 -11.53 -13.83
C ILE A 106 0.96 -10.13 -13.22
N TYR A 107 1.47 -9.15 -13.98
CA TYR A 107 1.70 -7.79 -13.48
C TYR A 107 1.27 -6.72 -14.49
N ASP A 108 1.03 -5.49 -14.02
CA ASP A 108 0.77 -4.34 -14.89
C ASP A 108 2.08 -3.65 -15.26
N SER A 109 2.49 -3.79 -16.53
CA SER A 109 3.73 -3.18 -17.03
C SER A 109 3.61 -1.67 -17.27
N SER A 110 2.41 -1.11 -17.20
CA SER A 110 2.16 0.33 -17.34
C SER A 110 2.04 1.06 -15.99
N ASP A 111 2.10 0.32 -14.87
CA ASP A 111 2.02 0.87 -13.53
C ASP A 111 3.37 0.74 -12.81
N ALA A 112 3.87 1.85 -12.25
CA ALA A 112 5.15 1.90 -11.56
C ALA A 112 5.18 1.03 -10.29
N TYR A 113 4.07 0.99 -9.53
CA TYR A 113 3.88 0.11 -8.38
C TYR A 113 4.07 -1.36 -8.76
N SER A 114 3.27 -1.81 -9.72
CA SER A 114 3.27 -3.22 -10.14
C SER A 114 4.60 -3.67 -10.73
N SER A 115 5.18 -2.86 -11.63
CA SER A 115 6.46 -3.17 -12.26
C SER A 115 7.64 -3.04 -11.28
N GLY A 116 7.59 -2.12 -10.33
CA GLY A 116 8.61 -1.97 -9.27
C GLY A 116 8.70 -3.21 -8.38
N ILE A 117 7.56 -3.69 -7.90
CA ILE A 117 7.49 -4.92 -7.11
C ILE A 117 7.94 -6.14 -7.92
N TYR A 118 7.44 -6.28 -9.16
CA TYR A 118 7.82 -7.39 -10.04
C TYR A 118 9.33 -7.47 -10.26
N ASN A 119 10.00 -6.35 -10.55
CA ASN A 119 11.44 -6.33 -10.79
C ASN A 119 12.24 -6.77 -9.57
N ALA A 120 11.85 -6.30 -8.38
CA ALA A 120 12.50 -6.71 -7.13
C ALA A 120 12.22 -8.19 -6.81
N PHE A 121 10.97 -8.64 -6.99
CA PHE A 121 10.58 -10.04 -6.82
C PHE A 121 11.39 -10.96 -7.75
N LYS A 122 11.52 -10.62 -9.04
CA LYS A 122 12.27 -11.41 -10.02
C LYS A 122 13.73 -11.58 -9.60
N THR A 123 14.35 -10.51 -9.13
CA THR A 123 15.74 -10.53 -8.68
C THR A 123 15.92 -11.45 -7.46
N GLU A 124 15.07 -11.30 -6.47
CA GLU A 124 15.16 -12.09 -5.23
C GLU A 124 14.71 -13.55 -5.46
N ALA A 125 13.70 -13.79 -6.28
CA ALA A 125 13.26 -15.13 -6.65
C ALA A 125 14.41 -15.96 -7.27
N ALA A 126 15.21 -15.35 -8.17
CA ALA A 126 16.39 -15.98 -8.73
C ALA A 126 17.44 -16.29 -7.64
N ALA A 127 17.69 -15.38 -6.72
CA ALA A 127 18.62 -15.58 -5.60
C ALA A 127 18.16 -16.71 -4.64
N LYS A 128 16.85 -16.87 -4.48
CA LYS A 128 16.24 -17.91 -3.64
C LYS A 128 16.01 -19.26 -4.35
N GLY A 129 16.32 -19.34 -5.66
CA GLY A 129 16.15 -20.57 -6.46
C GLY A 129 14.69 -20.89 -6.80
N LEU A 130 13.79 -19.90 -6.79
CA LEU A 130 12.43 -20.02 -7.31
C LEU A 130 12.46 -19.98 -8.85
N GLU A 131 11.72 -20.86 -9.49
CA GLU A 131 11.62 -20.95 -10.95
C GLU A 131 10.45 -20.07 -11.46
N LEU A 132 10.74 -18.99 -12.18
CA LEU A 132 9.72 -18.19 -12.84
C LEU A 132 9.34 -18.87 -14.16
N VAL A 133 8.35 -19.74 -14.14
CA VAL A 133 7.92 -20.52 -15.32
C VAL A 133 7.09 -19.69 -16.32
N SER A 134 6.45 -18.64 -15.84
CA SER A 134 5.60 -17.75 -16.66
C SER A 134 5.72 -16.32 -16.13
N GLU A 135 6.06 -15.38 -17.00
CA GLU A 135 6.14 -13.95 -16.71
C GLU A 135 5.24 -13.23 -17.71
N GLN A 136 4.06 -12.83 -17.28
CA GLN A 136 3.02 -12.26 -18.12
C GLN A 136 2.67 -10.84 -17.66
N SER A 137 2.45 -9.95 -18.61
CA SER A 137 2.03 -8.59 -18.31
C SER A 137 0.71 -8.24 -18.97
N PHE A 138 0.10 -7.19 -18.45
CA PHE A 138 -1.00 -6.45 -19.06
C PHE A 138 -0.71 -4.95 -18.93
N THR A 139 -1.57 -4.12 -19.47
CA THR A 139 -1.50 -2.65 -19.36
C THR A 139 -2.86 -2.10 -18.96
N LYS A 140 -2.91 -0.82 -18.60
CA LYS A 140 -4.16 -0.11 -18.29
C LYS A 140 -5.23 -0.24 -19.37
N ASP A 141 -4.84 -0.47 -20.63
CA ASP A 141 -5.77 -0.60 -21.77
C ASP A 141 -6.28 -2.04 -21.96
N SER A 142 -5.71 -3.03 -21.23
CA SER A 142 -6.04 -4.46 -21.35
C SER A 142 -6.27 -5.13 -19.98
N LYS A 143 -6.88 -4.42 -19.03
CA LYS A 143 -7.01 -4.83 -17.63
C LYS A 143 -8.32 -5.58 -17.28
N THR A 144 -8.97 -6.19 -18.23
CA THR A 144 -10.26 -6.88 -18.01
C THR A 144 -10.29 -8.34 -18.46
N ASP A 145 -9.47 -8.73 -19.43
CA ASP A 145 -9.35 -10.10 -19.92
C ASP A 145 -7.92 -10.60 -19.72
N PHE A 146 -7.76 -11.61 -18.89
CA PHE A 146 -6.50 -12.24 -18.52
C PHE A 146 -6.38 -13.68 -19.00
N SER A 147 -7.26 -14.10 -19.90
CA SER A 147 -7.35 -15.49 -20.37
C SER A 147 -6.02 -16.01 -20.95
N ALA A 148 -5.30 -15.16 -21.70
CA ALA A 148 -4.01 -15.53 -22.29
C ALA A 148 -2.92 -15.72 -21.22
N GLN A 149 -2.84 -14.80 -20.25
CA GLN A 149 -1.87 -14.85 -19.16
C GLN A 149 -2.12 -16.08 -18.26
N ILE A 150 -3.38 -16.34 -17.94
CA ILE A 150 -3.79 -17.49 -17.14
C ILE A 150 -3.48 -18.80 -17.87
N ALA A 151 -3.76 -18.88 -19.17
CA ALA A 151 -3.46 -20.05 -19.98
C ALA A 151 -1.95 -20.32 -20.04
N ASP A 152 -1.11 -19.31 -20.17
CA ASP A 152 0.35 -19.46 -20.16
C ASP A 152 0.84 -19.99 -18.81
N CYS A 153 0.39 -19.41 -17.70
CA CYS A 153 0.71 -19.90 -16.35
C CYS A 153 0.32 -21.36 -16.15
N LYS A 154 -0.91 -21.71 -16.57
CA LYS A 154 -1.44 -23.08 -16.49
C LYS A 154 -0.62 -24.07 -17.31
N ASN A 155 -0.36 -23.74 -18.58
CA ASN A 155 0.35 -24.62 -19.51
C ASN A 155 1.81 -24.87 -19.11
N LYS A 156 2.43 -23.89 -18.45
CA LYS A 156 3.80 -23.99 -17.92
C LYS A 156 3.86 -24.60 -16.52
N GLY A 157 2.72 -24.97 -15.94
CA GLY A 157 2.63 -25.68 -14.67
C GLY A 157 2.99 -24.82 -13.46
N ALA A 158 2.61 -23.55 -13.46
CA ALA A 158 2.75 -22.69 -12.31
C ALA A 158 1.98 -23.26 -11.10
N GLU A 159 2.65 -23.45 -9.98
CA GLU A 159 2.10 -23.89 -8.71
C GLU A 159 1.50 -22.73 -7.90
N LEU A 160 2.07 -21.55 -8.11
CA LEU A 160 1.65 -20.30 -7.52
C LEU A 160 1.67 -19.21 -8.59
N VAL A 161 0.69 -18.30 -8.55
CA VAL A 161 0.69 -17.08 -9.35
C VAL A 161 0.89 -15.88 -8.42
N PHE A 162 2.00 -15.16 -8.63
CA PHE A 162 2.31 -13.92 -7.95
C PHE A 162 1.63 -12.75 -8.66
N LEU A 163 0.90 -11.95 -7.90
CA LEU A 163 0.04 -10.87 -8.37
C LEU A 163 0.44 -9.54 -7.70
N PRO A 164 1.51 -8.85 -8.14
CA PRO A 164 1.86 -7.52 -7.65
C PRO A 164 0.98 -6.45 -8.33
N ILE A 165 -0.31 -6.50 -8.05
CA ILE A 165 -1.36 -5.70 -8.70
C ILE A 165 -2.42 -5.27 -7.67
N TYR A 166 -3.37 -4.44 -8.09
CA TYR A 166 -4.48 -4.05 -7.22
C TYR A 166 -5.62 -5.09 -7.22
N HIS A 167 -6.40 -5.07 -6.15
CA HIS A 167 -7.45 -6.04 -5.86
C HIS A 167 -8.52 -6.17 -6.96
N GLN A 168 -8.81 -5.10 -7.71
CA GLN A 168 -9.80 -5.15 -8.78
C GLN A 168 -9.37 -6.11 -9.91
N GLN A 169 -8.14 -6.00 -10.41
CA GLN A 169 -7.61 -6.89 -11.44
C GLN A 169 -7.42 -8.31 -10.88
N ALA A 170 -6.98 -8.42 -9.63
CA ALA A 170 -6.83 -9.71 -8.96
C ALA A 170 -8.16 -10.47 -8.89
N SER A 171 -9.28 -9.81 -8.56
CA SER A 171 -10.60 -10.45 -8.52
C SER A 171 -11.02 -11.04 -9.88
N LEU A 172 -10.68 -10.34 -10.98
CA LEU A 172 -10.93 -10.82 -12.33
C LEU A 172 -10.05 -12.03 -12.68
N ILE A 173 -8.75 -11.98 -12.29
CA ILE A 173 -7.83 -13.11 -12.51
C ILE A 173 -8.30 -14.33 -11.73
N LEU A 174 -8.70 -14.20 -10.47
CA LEU A 174 -9.25 -15.30 -9.67
C LEU A 174 -10.49 -15.92 -10.33
N THR A 175 -11.42 -15.07 -10.76
CA THR A 175 -12.65 -15.49 -11.44
C THR A 175 -12.36 -16.23 -12.75
N GLN A 176 -11.48 -15.67 -13.58
CA GLN A 176 -11.12 -16.26 -14.87
C GLN A 176 -10.28 -17.53 -14.70
N SER A 177 -9.44 -17.62 -13.69
CA SER A 177 -8.68 -18.84 -13.36
C SER A 177 -9.60 -19.99 -12.99
N LYS A 178 -10.63 -19.73 -12.15
CA LYS A 178 -11.69 -20.72 -11.87
C LYS A 178 -12.38 -21.21 -13.14
N ASN A 179 -12.78 -20.28 -14.00
CA ASN A 179 -13.46 -20.61 -15.26
C ASN A 179 -12.56 -21.42 -16.21
N ALA A 180 -11.26 -21.16 -16.20
CA ALA A 180 -10.26 -21.92 -16.97
C ALA A 180 -9.90 -23.29 -16.34
N GLY A 181 -10.46 -23.64 -15.17
CA GLY A 181 -10.08 -24.83 -14.42
C GLY A 181 -8.60 -24.82 -14.01
N PHE A 182 -8.10 -23.66 -13.61
CA PHE A 182 -6.75 -23.47 -13.08
C PHE A 182 -6.85 -22.99 -11.63
N ALA A 183 -6.32 -23.76 -10.70
CA ALA A 183 -6.40 -23.52 -9.26
C ALA A 183 -5.00 -23.55 -8.61
N PRO A 184 -4.12 -22.63 -8.96
CA PRO A 184 -2.83 -22.47 -8.30
C PRO A 184 -3.02 -21.81 -6.92
N LYS A 185 -1.97 -21.74 -6.12
CA LYS A 185 -1.93 -20.78 -5.03
C LYS A 185 -1.81 -19.36 -5.61
N PHE A 186 -2.36 -18.38 -4.90
CA PHE A 186 -2.17 -16.97 -5.25
C PHE A 186 -1.47 -16.23 -4.13
N PHE A 187 -0.54 -15.38 -4.50
CA PHE A 187 0.20 -14.53 -3.58
C PHE A 187 0.31 -13.12 -4.15
N GLY A 188 0.08 -12.11 -3.34
CA GLY A 188 0.21 -10.72 -3.76
C GLY A 188 0.82 -9.83 -2.70
N CYS A 189 0.70 -8.55 -2.93
CA CYS A 189 1.22 -7.49 -2.09
C CYS A 189 0.08 -6.68 -1.48
N ASP A 190 0.42 -5.57 -0.87
CA ASP A 190 -0.54 -4.68 -0.19
C ASP A 190 -1.71 -4.23 -1.08
N GLY A 191 -1.48 -4.10 -2.40
CA GLY A 191 -2.54 -3.77 -3.37
C GLY A 191 -3.69 -4.77 -3.44
N LEU A 192 -3.52 -6.00 -2.91
CA LEU A 192 -4.63 -6.97 -2.81
C LEU A 192 -5.53 -6.73 -1.59
N ASP A 193 -5.14 -5.87 -0.65
CA ASP A 193 -6.01 -5.56 0.49
C ASP A 193 -7.27 -4.82 0.01
N GLY A 194 -8.42 -5.29 0.46
CA GLY A 194 -9.74 -4.87 -0.06
C GLY A 194 -10.38 -5.88 -1.02
N LEU A 195 -9.69 -6.98 -1.39
CA LEU A 195 -10.21 -8.00 -2.30
C LEU A 195 -11.56 -8.57 -1.82
N THR A 196 -11.73 -8.79 -0.52
CA THR A 196 -12.96 -9.32 0.07
C THR A 196 -14.10 -8.29 0.14
N SER A 197 -13.82 -7.02 -0.10
CA SER A 197 -14.80 -5.92 -0.06
C SER A 197 -15.32 -5.53 -1.44
N ILE A 198 -14.88 -6.18 -2.52
CA ILE A 198 -15.30 -5.86 -3.88
C ILE A 198 -16.76 -6.24 -4.07
N LYS A 199 -17.56 -5.27 -4.48
CA LYS A 199 -18.99 -5.46 -4.74
C LYS A 199 -19.21 -6.50 -5.87
N ASN A 200 -20.09 -7.46 -5.63
CA ASN A 200 -20.43 -8.56 -6.55
C ASN A 200 -19.28 -9.55 -6.86
N PHE A 201 -18.19 -9.53 -6.14
CA PHE A 201 -17.16 -10.55 -6.22
C PHE A 201 -17.54 -11.76 -5.35
N ASP A 202 -17.37 -12.95 -5.89
CA ASP A 202 -17.50 -14.19 -5.12
C ASP A 202 -16.28 -14.36 -4.21
N THR A 203 -16.40 -13.92 -2.97
CA THR A 203 -15.30 -13.90 -1.99
C THR A 203 -14.76 -15.30 -1.66
N SER A 204 -15.52 -16.38 -1.97
CA SER A 204 -15.02 -17.74 -1.83
C SER A 204 -13.84 -18.04 -2.76
N LEU A 205 -13.66 -17.26 -3.83
CA LEU A 205 -12.52 -17.35 -4.74
C LEU A 205 -11.23 -16.75 -4.14
N ALA A 206 -11.38 -15.92 -3.13
CA ALA A 206 -10.24 -15.35 -2.41
C ALA A 206 -9.74 -16.27 -1.28
N GLU A 207 -10.43 -17.35 -0.96
CA GLU A 207 -10.01 -18.28 0.10
C GLU A 207 -8.64 -18.86 -0.19
N GLY A 208 -7.73 -18.75 0.76
CA GLY A 208 -6.34 -19.18 0.64
C GLY A 208 -5.42 -18.24 -0.14
N VAL A 209 -5.91 -17.10 -0.64
CA VAL A 209 -5.04 -16.06 -1.22
C VAL A 209 -4.19 -15.46 -0.11
N MET A 210 -2.89 -15.41 -0.35
CA MET A 210 -1.90 -14.83 0.57
C MET A 210 -1.48 -13.45 0.06
N LEU A 211 -1.16 -12.55 0.98
CA LEU A 211 -0.60 -11.24 0.63
C LEU A 211 0.28 -10.67 1.74
N LEU A 212 1.12 -9.71 1.38
CA LEU A 212 1.88 -8.91 2.34
C LEU A 212 1.08 -7.66 2.71
N THR A 213 0.96 -7.40 4.01
CA THR A 213 0.30 -6.20 4.55
C THR A 213 0.95 -5.80 5.87
N PRO A 214 0.95 -4.52 6.25
CA PRO A 214 1.40 -4.10 7.58
C PRO A 214 0.31 -4.27 8.65
N PHE A 215 -0.95 -4.54 8.25
CA PHE A 215 -2.11 -4.51 9.13
C PHE A 215 -3.00 -5.74 8.95
N ALA A 216 -3.47 -6.29 10.06
CA ALA A 216 -4.47 -7.35 10.08
C ALA A 216 -5.60 -6.95 11.05
N ALA A 217 -6.81 -6.79 10.53
CA ALA A 217 -7.96 -6.33 11.31
C ALA A 217 -8.40 -7.32 12.42
N ASP A 218 -7.99 -8.58 12.31
CA ASP A 218 -8.25 -9.64 13.30
C ASP A 218 -7.18 -9.72 14.39
N SER A 219 -6.16 -8.86 14.35
CA SER A 219 -5.12 -8.79 15.39
C SER A 219 -5.75 -8.64 16.77
N LYS A 220 -5.17 -9.34 17.75
CA LYS A 220 -5.64 -9.36 19.13
C LYS A 220 -5.08 -8.22 19.98
N ASP A 221 -4.21 -7.39 19.43
CA ASP A 221 -3.73 -6.22 20.18
C ASP A 221 -4.86 -5.21 20.40
N GLN A 222 -4.84 -4.57 21.58
CA GLN A 222 -5.94 -3.70 21.99
C GLN A 222 -6.11 -2.47 21.10
N ALA A 223 -5.01 -1.90 20.58
CA ALA A 223 -5.07 -0.70 19.75
C ALA A 223 -5.75 -1.00 18.41
N THR A 224 -5.43 -2.14 17.77
CA THR A 224 -6.10 -2.59 16.55
C THR A 224 -7.58 -2.86 16.80
N GLN A 225 -7.94 -3.53 17.89
CA GLN A 225 -9.35 -3.81 18.20
C GLN A 225 -10.15 -2.54 18.46
N ASP A 226 -9.59 -1.57 19.17
CA ASP A 226 -10.23 -0.28 19.42
C ASP A 226 -10.41 0.50 18.11
N PHE A 227 -9.41 0.49 17.22
CA PHE A 227 -9.49 1.11 15.90
C PHE A 227 -10.57 0.44 15.04
N VAL A 228 -10.56 -0.89 14.92
CA VAL A 228 -11.55 -1.64 14.13
C VAL A 228 -12.97 -1.39 14.65
N LYS A 229 -13.17 -1.38 15.97
CA LYS A 229 -14.46 -1.06 16.59
C LYS A 229 -14.93 0.35 16.25
N ALA A 230 -14.03 1.34 16.36
CA ALA A 230 -14.36 2.72 16.06
C ALA A 230 -14.65 2.93 14.57
N TYR A 231 -13.88 2.27 13.69
CA TYR A 231 -14.07 2.33 12.24
C TYR A 231 -15.43 1.73 11.84
N LYS A 232 -15.75 0.53 12.31
CA LYS A 232 -17.05 -0.12 12.07
C LYS A 232 -18.22 0.74 12.51
N ALA A 233 -18.12 1.38 13.68
CA ALA A 233 -19.15 2.29 14.17
C ALA A 233 -19.34 3.54 13.29
N ALA A 234 -18.28 4.00 12.61
CA ALA A 234 -18.33 5.16 11.74
C ALA A 234 -18.73 4.84 10.29
N TYR A 235 -18.46 3.60 9.81
CA TYR A 235 -18.59 3.20 8.41
C TYR A 235 -19.46 1.95 8.21
N ASN A 236 -20.68 1.98 8.78
CA ASN A 236 -21.74 0.96 8.53
C ASN A 236 -21.26 -0.50 8.71
N ASP A 237 -20.49 -0.77 9.75
CA ASP A 237 -19.92 -2.08 10.08
C ASP A 237 -18.87 -2.62 9.07
N GLU A 238 -18.35 -1.75 8.20
CA GLU A 238 -17.25 -2.11 7.30
C GLU A 238 -15.98 -2.40 8.09
N THR A 239 -15.26 -3.45 7.67
CA THR A 239 -13.95 -3.78 8.26
C THR A 239 -12.87 -2.91 7.63
N PRO A 240 -12.03 -2.20 8.42
CA PRO A 240 -10.95 -1.41 7.86
C PRO A 240 -9.89 -2.29 7.20
N ASN A 241 -9.33 -1.80 6.12
CA ASN A 241 -8.15 -2.35 5.47
C ASN A 241 -6.87 -1.61 5.92
N GLN A 242 -5.71 -2.02 5.40
CA GLN A 242 -4.44 -1.36 5.72
C GLN A 242 -4.40 0.12 5.32
N PHE A 243 -5.05 0.52 4.21
CA PHE A 243 -5.04 1.92 3.76
C PHE A 243 -5.69 2.85 4.77
N ALA A 244 -6.77 2.39 5.41
CA ALA A 244 -7.41 3.10 6.51
C ALA A 244 -6.50 3.17 7.75
N ALA A 245 -5.80 2.07 8.07
CA ALA A 245 -4.88 2.00 9.20
C ALA A 245 -3.63 2.88 8.98
N ASP A 246 -3.04 2.87 7.78
CA ASP A 246 -1.90 3.72 7.42
C ASP A 246 -2.28 5.22 7.47
N ALA A 247 -3.46 5.58 6.95
CA ALA A 247 -3.95 6.96 7.04
C ALA A 247 -4.21 7.40 8.49
N TYR A 248 -4.74 6.50 9.32
CA TYR A 248 -4.92 6.76 10.76
C TYR A 248 -3.58 6.99 11.45
N ASP A 249 -2.60 6.12 11.22
CA ASP A 249 -1.24 6.30 11.74
C ASP A 249 -0.64 7.62 11.24
N GLY A 250 -0.83 7.95 9.96
CA GLY A 250 -0.37 9.20 9.37
C GLY A 250 -0.87 10.44 10.10
N VAL A 251 -2.16 10.51 10.40
CA VAL A 251 -2.73 11.62 11.18
C VAL A 251 -2.13 11.68 12.60
N LYS A 252 -1.94 10.52 13.25
CA LYS A 252 -1.35 10.45 14.59
C LYS A 252 0.10 10.85 14.63
N ILE A 253 0.90 10.42 13.63
CA ILE A 253 2.30 10.80 13.47
C ILE A 253 2.41 12.32 13.26
N LEU A 254 1.61 12.88 12.34
CA LEU A 254 1.59 14.32 12.12
C LEU A 254 1.22 15.10 13.37
N ALA A 255 0.22 14.65 14.14
CA ALA A 255 -0.15 15.28 15.40
C ALA A 255 0.99 15.29 16.41
N LYS A 256 1.73 14.17 16.56
CA LYS A 256 2.90 14.05 17.43
C LYS A 256 4.02 14.99 16.99
N LEU A 257 4.27 15.07 15.67
CA LEU A 257 5.27 15.97 15.10
C LEU A 257 4.90 17.44 15.29
N ILE A 258 3.66 17.82 15.02
CA ILE A 258 3.16 19.20 15.21
C ILE A 258 3.37 19.64 16.67
N GLU A 259 3.09 18.76 17.62
CA GLU A 259 3.24 19.04 19.04
C GLU A 259 4.73 19.16 19.44
N SER A 260 5.56 18.18 19.04
CA SER A 260 6.99 18.15 19.39
C SER A 260 7.78 19.29 18.73
N GLN A 261 7.44 19.65 17.48
CA GLN A 261 8.09 20.73 16.73
C GLN A 261 7.48 22.11 17.01
N LYS A 262 6.48 22.19 17.90
CA LYS A 262 5.78 23.44 18.28
C LYS A 262 5.25 24.18 17.05
N ILE A 263 4.63 23.44 16.13
CA ILE A 263 4.03 23.99 14.91
C ILE A 263 2.71 24.66 15.28
N THR A 264 2.47 25.86 14.73
CA THR A 264 1.24 26.64 14.95
C THR A 264 0.59 26.98 13.60
N GLY A 265 -0.71 27.23 13.60
CA GLY A 265 -1.49 27.42 12.39
C GLY A 265 -1.22 28.73 11.61
N ASP A 266 -0.49 29.66 12.22
CA ASP A 266 -0.05 30.92 11.61
C ASP A 266 1.31 30.82 10.87
N MET A 267 1.99 29.68 10.99
CA MET A 267 3.21 29.40 10.23
C MET A 267 2.91 29.21 8.75
N SER A 268 3.87 29.57 7.90
CA SER A 268 3.79 29.26 6.47
C SER A 268 3.86 27.75 6.23
N ALA A 269 3.26 27.25 5.12
CA ALA A 269 3.38 25.86 4.74
C ALA A 269 4.85 25.41 4.59
N SER A 270 5.71 26.31 4.07
CA SER A 270 7.14 26.06 3.91
C SER A 270 7.87 25.93 5.26
N ASP A 271 7.59 26.79 6.25
CA ASP A 271 8.20 26.65 7.58
C ASP A 271 7.73 25.38 8.28
N ILE A 272 6.46 25.02 8.11
CA ILE A 272 5.89 23.76 8.61
C ILE A 272 6.59 22.56 7.96
N CYS A 273 6.79 22.59 6.64
CA CYS A 273 7.49 21.55 5.90
C CYS A 273 8.89 21.30 6.48
N GLU A 274 9.71 22.35 6.65
CA GLU A 274 11.07 22.20 7.18
C GLU A 274 11.08 21.66 8.63
N LYS A 275 10.13 22.09 9.45
CA LYS A 275 9.99 21.55 10.81
C LYS A 275 9.58 20.07 10.83
N LEU A 276 8.64 19.68 9.99
CA LEU A 276 8.19 18.30 9.90
C LEU A 276 9.30 17.38 9.36
N LYS A 277 10.04 17.81 8.34
CA LYS A 277 11.23 17.10 7.82
C LYS A 277 12.26 16.87 8.93
N ALA A 278 12.62 17.92 9.65
CA ALA A 278 13.56 17.82 10.75
C ALA A 278 13.06 16.92 11.88
N GLY A 279 11.77 17.01 12.21
CA GLY A 279 11.17 16.24 13.30
C GLY A 279 11.04 14.76 12.99
N ILE A 280 10.60 14.39 11.77
CA ILE A 280 10.36 12.99 11.40
C ILE A 280 11.67 12.20 11.24
N THR A 281 12.76 12.88 10.85
CA THR A 281 14.09 12.28 10.68
C THR A 281 14.99 12.40 11.92
N ALA A 282 14.48 12.99 13.01
CA ALA A 282 15.25 13.13 14.25
C ALA A 282 15.58 11.74 14.83
N ALA A 283 16.81 11.57 15.31
CA ALA A 283 17.30 10.27 15.79
C ALA A 283 16.49 9.69 16.97
N ASP A 284 15.89 10.56 17.78
CA ASP A 284 15.05 10.24 18.93
C ASP A 284 13.56 10.12 18.57
N PHE A 285 13.17 10.43 17.33
CA PHE A 285 11.79 10.25 16.88
C PHE A 285 11.53 8.80 16.52
N SER A 286 10.48 8.25 17.08
CA SER A 286 9.90 6.96 16.67
C SER A 286 8.40 6.92 16.94
N TYR A 287 7.71 6.03 16.26
CA TYR A 287 6.27 5.89 16.41
C TYR A 287 5.86 4.42 16.52
N ASP A 288 4.99 4.12 17.48
CA ASP A 288 4.29 2.84 17.61
C ASP A 288 2.84 3.06 17.17
N GLY A 289 2.44 2.40 16.09
CA GLY A 289 1.14 2.54 15.47
C GLY A 289 0.46 1.19 15.19
N LEU A 290 -0.67 1.27 14.51
CA LEU A 290 -1.42 0.09 14.06
C LEU A 290 -0.65 -0.73 13.04
N THR A 291 0.14 -0.05 12.19
CA THR A 291 0.80 -0.64 11.03
C THR A 291 2.27 -0.95 11.26
N GLY A 292 2.78 -0.71 12.47
CA GLY A 292 4.14 -1.06 12.86
C GLY A 292 4.57 -0.45 14.18
N THR A 293 5.59 -1.02 14.79
CA THR A 293 6.18 -0.57 16.06
C THR A 293 7.60 -0.08 15.84
N GLY A 294 8.02 0.94 16.60
CA GLY A 294 9.36 1.51 16.49
C GLY A 294 9.64 2.13 15.12
N LEU A 295 8.61 2.61 14.43
CA LEU A 295 8.75 3.18 13.09
C LEU A 295 9.66 4.41 13.12
N LYS A 296 10.64 4.44 12.22
CA LYS A 296 11.59 5.53 12.02
C LYS A 296 11.72 5.84 10.54
N TRP A 297 12.03 7.08 10.24
CA TRP A 297 12.23 7.53 8.85
C TRP A 297 13.69 7.94 8.63
N ASN A 298 14.20 7.56 7.46
CA ASN A 298 15.50 8.05 7.01
C ASN A 298 15.36 9.38 6.24
N ALA A 299 16.48 9.99 5.90
CA ALA A 299 16.50 11.26 5.18
C ALA A 299 15.93 11.19 3.75
N ASN A 300 15.81 9.97 3.20
CA ASN A 300 15.21 9.74 1.89
C ASN A 300 13.68 9.56 1.94
N GLY A 301 13.05 9.73 3.11
CA GLY A 301 11.60 9.61 3.27
C GLY A 301 11.07 8.19 3.47
N GLU A 302 11.95 7.18 3.49
CA GLU A 302 11.58 5.78 3.67
C GLU A 302 11.42 5.44 5.16
N VAL A 303 10.39 4.67 5.49
CA VAL A 303 10.11 4.18 6.84
C VAL A 303 10.72 2.79 7.09
N SER A 304 11.17 2.54 8.31
CA SER A 304 11.65 1.23 8.78
C SER A 304 10.48 0.27 9.08
N LYS A 305 9.65 0.00 8.08
CA LYS A 305 8.47 -0.88 8.19
C LYS A 305 8.73 -2.18 7.45
N SER A 306 8.35 -3.30 8.07
CA SER A 306 8.43 -4.62 7.45
C SER A 306 7.03 -5.16 7.17
N PRO A 307 6.80 -5.75 6.00
CA PRO A 307 5.53 -6.38 5.68
C PRO A 307 5.34 -7.66 6.52
N LYS A 308 4.07 -8.01 6.76
CA LYS A 308 3.64 -9.26 7.38
C LYS A 308 2.85 -10.07 6.36
N ALA A 309 3.02 -11.39 6.35
CA ALA A 309 2.21 -12.24 5.52
C ALA A 309 0.87 -12.54 6.21
N VAL A 310 -0.20 -12.42 5.44
CA VAL A 310 -1.54 -12.82 5.84
C VAL A 310 -2.15 -13.75 4.78
N VAL A 311 -3.17 -14.49 5.17
CA VAL A 311 -4.00 -15.32 4.28
C VAL A 311 -5.46 -14.93 4.42
N ILE A 312 -6.20 -14.95 3.33
CA ILE A 312 -7.65 -14.81 3.39
C ILE A 312 -8.25 -16.15 3.79
N LYS A 313 -8.94 -16.14 4.94
CA LYS A 313 -9.60 -17.32 5.52
C LYS A 313 -10.99 -16.92 6.04
N ASP A 314 -12.00 -17.68 5.64
CA ASP A 314 -13.40 -17.39 6.00
C ASP A 314 -13.81 -15.93 5.69
N GLY A 315 -13.28 -15.40 4.59
CA GLY A 315 -13.51 -14.02 4.13
C GLY A 315 -12.78 -12.92 4.92
N ASN A 316 -11.89 -13.27 5.86
CA ASN A 316 -11.11 -12.34 6.66
C ASN A 316 -9.61 -12.49 6.40
N TYR A 317 -8.85 -11.44 6.69
CA TYR A 317 -7.39 -11.46 6.62
C TYR A 317 -6.85 -11.99 7.95
N ALA A 318 -6.32 -13.20 7.95
CA ALA A 318 -5.74 -13.86 9.12
C ALA A 318 -4.21 -13.83 9.03
N ALA A 319 -3.54 -13.50 10.13
CA ALA A 319 -2.08 -13.57 10.19
C ALA A 319 -1.61 -15.00 9.90
N LEU A 320 -0.59 -15.13 9.04
CA LEU A 320 0.13 -16.38 8.88
C LEU A 320 1.15 -16.46 10.01
N ASP A 321 0.92 -17.35 10.97
CA ASP A 321 1.86 -17.63 12.05
C ASP A 321 3.18 -18.11 11.43
N ASN A 322 4.27 -17.44 11.80
CA ASN A 322 5.63 -17.87 11.49
C ASN A 322 6.08 -18.96 12.47
#